data_4ca4a5c7c4bbc5149518feedde8f46b1
#
_entry.id   4ca4a5c7c4bbc5149518feedde8f46b1
#
_cell.length_a   1.000
_cell.length_b   1.000
_cell.length_c   1.000
_cell.angle_alpha   90.00
_cell.angle_beta   90.00
_cell.angle_gamma   90.00
#
_symmetry.space_group_name_H-M   'P 1'
#
loop_
_entity.id
_entity.type
_entity.pdbx_description
1 polymer ?
#
loop_
_entity_poly.entity_id
_entity_poly.type
_entity_poly.pdbx_seq_one_letter_code
_entity_poly.pdbx_strand_id
1 'polypeptide(L)'
;IRKAVHYGKHIISEKPIADTVEREWEAVRLSESSPLLSTVNLYLRNSWYHQCMKHYIEQGEIGELAILRICHMTPGLVPGEGHEHEGPAFHDCGMHYVDIARWYAGCEYKSWHSQGINMWNYKDPWWIQCHGTFDNGVVFDITQGFVYGQLSKDQTHNSYVDIIGTKGIVRMSHDFKTAVVDLHGVNQTMRIEKPFGGKNIDRLCRLFAESLRSG
;
A
#
# COMPACT_ATOMS: atom_id res chain seq x y z
N ILE A 1 0.10 -20.03 8.35
CA ILE A 1 -1.19 -20.29 7.69
C ILE A 1 -1.54 -21.77 7.82
N ARG A 2 -0.78 -22.75 7.24
CA ARG A 2 -1.11 -24.19 7.25
C ARG A 2 -1.49 -24.75 8.64
N LYS A 3 -0.70 -24.43 9.69
CA LYS A 3 -1.00 -24.88 11.05
C LYS A 3 -2.32 -24.28 11.57
N ALA A 4 -2.58 -22.99 11.30
CA ALA A 4 -3.80 -22.35 11.75
C ALA A 4 -5.04 -22.99 11.10
N VAL A 5 -5.01 -23.22 9.80
CA VAL A 5 -6.10 -23.92 9.06
C VAL A 5 -6.27 -25.35 9.62
N HIS A 6 -5.19 -26.09 9.81
CA HIS A 6 -5.24 -27.43 10.37
C HIS A 6 -5.93 -27.51 11.74
N TYR A 7 -5.70 -26.50 12.60
CA TYR A 7 -6.32 -26.40 13.93
C TYR A 7 -7.63 -25.60 13.94
N GLY A 8 -8.23 -25.30 12.80
CA GLY A 8 -9.51 -24.61 12.72
C GLY A 8 -9.47 -23.19 13.27
N LYS A 9 -8.38 -22.44 13.06
CA LYS A 9 -8.21 -21.07 13.55
C LYS A 9 -8.36 -20.05 12.45
N HIS A 10 -9.12 -19.00 12.71
CA HIS A 10 -9.13 -17.79 11.88
C HIS A 10 -7.76 -17.11 11.90
N ILE A 11 -7.42 -16.38 10.85
CA ILE A 11 -6.03 -15.93 10.62
C ILE A 11 -5.99 -14.42 10.38
N ILE A 12 -5.16 -13.73 11.14
CA ILE A 12 -4.57 -12.45 10.76
C ILE A 12 -3.09 -12.70 10.48
N SER A 13 -2.65 -12.52 9.25
CA SER A 13 -1.26 -12.73 8.85
C SER A 13 -0.55 -11.41 8.67
N GLU A 14 0.73 -11.37 9.00
CA GLU A 14 1.63 -10.31 8.54
C GLU A 14 1.97 -10.49 7.05
N LYS A 15 2.41 -9.42 6.45
CA LYS A 15 2.98 -9.40 5.10
C LYS A 15 4.51 -9.60 5.17
N PRO A 16 5.15 -10.14 4.14
CA PRO A 16 4.56 -10.96 3.08
C PRO A 16 4.03 -12.27 3.64
N ILE A 17 3.03 -12.86 3.01
CA ILE A 17 2.41 -14.10 3.50
C ILE A 17 3.29 -15.33 3.28
N ALA A 18 4.27 -15.22 2.40
CA ALA A 18 5.34 -16.20 2.16
C ALA A 18 6.56 -15.54 1.52
N ASP A 19 7.61 -16.30 1.34
CA ASP A 19 8.92 -15.88 0.82
C ASP A 19 9.06 -16.09 -0.71
N THR A 20 8.12 -16.79 -1.34
CA THR A 20 8.07 -16.99 -2.80
C THR A 20 6.64 -16.93 -3.32
N VAL A 21 6.49 -16.56 -4.60
CA VAL A 21 5.18 -16.46 -5.27
C VAL A 21 4.41 -17.79 -5.23
N GLU A 22 5.10 -18.92 -5.40
CA GLU A 22 4.49 -20.25 -5.37
C GLU A 22 3.88 -20.55 -3.99
N ARG A 23 4.59 -20.20 -2.92
CA ARG A 23 4.14 -20.38 -1.54
C ARG A 23 3.04 -19.38 -1.16
N GLU A 24 3.08 -18.16 -1.71
CA GLU A 24 1.99 -17.20 -1.56
C GLU A 24 0.70 -17.76 -2.18
N TRP A 25 0.75 -18.26 -3.41
CA TRP A 25 -0.39 -18.91 -4.05
C TRP A 25 -0.88 -20.16 -3.31
N GLU A 26 0.02 -20.93 -2.73
CA GLU A 26 -0.36 -22.05 -1.87
C GLU A 26 -1.14 -21.56 -0.64
N ALA A 27 -0.67 -20.51 0.02
CA ALA A 27 -1.33 -19.93 1.17
C ALA A 27 -2.72 -19.37 0.83
N VAL A 28 -2.85 -18.70 -0.32
CA VAL A 28 -4.14 -18.20 -0.84
C VAL A 28 -5.12 -19.36 -1.07
N ARG A 29 -4.72 -20.36 -1.86
CA ARG A 29 -5.59 -21.53 -2.15
C ARG A 29 -6.02 -22.26 -0.87
N LEU A 30 -5.12 -22.38 0.11
CA LEU A 30 -5.43 -23.01 1.39
C LEU A 30 -6.45 -22.19 2.18
N SER A 31 -6.33 -20.88 2.17
CA SER A 31 -7.27 -19.97 2.83
C SER A 31 -8.65 -20.00 2.16
N GLU A 32 -8.69 -19.95 0.83
CA GLU A 32 -9.94 -19.99 0.04
C GLU A 32 -10.68 -21.32 0.16
N SER A 33 -9.96 -22.44 0.33
CA SER A 33 -10.56 -23.76 0.54
C SER A 33 -11.09 -23.97 1.96
N SER A 34 -10.85 -23.04 2.86
CA SER A 34 -11.22 -23.11 4.27
C SER A 34 -12.44 -22.24 4.57
N PRO A 35 -13.38 -22.68 5.42
CA PRO A 35 -14.47 -21.83 5.89
C PRO A 35 -14.01 -20.78 6.92
N LEU A 36 -12.73 -20.74 7.22
CA LEU A 36 -12.15 -19.86 8.23
C LEU A 36 -11.86 -18.47 7.64
N LEU A 37 -12.18 -17.44 8.39
CA LEU A 37 -11.84 -16.07 8.02
C LEU A 37 -10.33 -15.87 8.06
N SER A 38 -9.78 -15.31 7.00
CA SER A 38 -8.36 -14.95 6.91
C SER A 38 -8.19 -13.55 6.33
N THR A 39 -7.21 -12.83 6.85
CA THR A 39 -6.83 -11.49 6.35
C THR A 39 -5.34 -11.27 6.47
N VAL A 40 -4.83 -10.36 5.64
CA VAL A 40 -3.43 -9.91 5.68
C VAL A 40 -3.38 -8.48 6.20
N ASN A 41 -2.36 -8.18 7.00
CA ASN A 41 -2.15 -6.83 7.52
C ASN A 41 -1.61 -5.87 6.45
N LEU A 42 -2.48 -5.44 5.55
CA LEU A 42 -2.23 -4.38 4.58
C LEU A 42 -2.71 -3.04 5.16
N TYR A 43 -1.94 -2.53 6.09
CA TYR A 43 -2.36 -1.48 7.03
C TYR A 43 -2.75 -0.15 6.39
N LEU A 44 -2.29 0.17 5.18
CA LEU A 44 -2.59 1.45 4.53
C LEU A 44 -4.10 1.68 4.38
N ARG A 45 -4.88 0.64 4.09
CA ARG A 45 -6.34 0.74 4.03
C ARG A 45 -6.97 1.19 5.35
N ASN A 46 -6.28 1.01 6.48
CA ASN A 46 -6.75 1.39 7.82
C ASN A 46 -6.26 2.77 8.27
N SER A 47 -5.37 3.41 7.53
CA SER A 47 -4.86 4.74 7.85
C SER A 47 -5.93 5.80 7.60
N TRP A 48 -6.04 6.79 8.51
CA TRP A 48 -7.07 7.82 8.42
C TRP A 48 -7.02 8.61 7.10
N TYR A 49 -5.82 8.89 6.62
CA TYR A 49 -5.61 9.67 5.39
C TYR A 49 -6.03 8.88 4.14
N HIS A 50 -5.74 7.58 4.05
CA HIS A 50 -6.21 6.76 2.95
C HIS A 50 -7.73 6.54 2.99
N GLN A 51 -8.31 6.37 4.18
CA GLN A 51 -9.77 6.31 4.36
C GLN A 51 -10.43 7.64 3.92
N CYS A 52 -9.84 8.77 4.28
CA CYS A 52 -10.31 10.09 3.89
C CYS A 52 -10.29 10.27 2.36
N MET A 53 -9.19 9.91 1.69
CA MET A 53 -9.08 9.98 0.23
C MET A 53 -10.10 9.07 -0.46
N LYS A 54 -10.26 7.83 0.02
CA LYS A 54 -11.25 6.88 -0.52
C LYS A 54 -12.68 7.42 -0.38
N HIS A 55 -12.99 8.01 0.75
CA HIS A 55 -14.28 8.65 0.99
C HIS A 55 -14.56 9.74 -0.07
N TYR A 56 -13.62 10.62 -0.37
CA TYR A 56 -13.81 11.66 -1.38
C TYR A 56 -13.98 11.10 -2.80
N ILE A 57 -13.31 10.02 -3.14
CA ILE A 57 -13.54 9.29 -4.40
C ILE A 57 -14.98 8.78 -4.46
N GLU A 58 -15.44 8.11 -3.40
CA GLU A 58 -16.78 7.53 -3.31
C GLU A 58 -17.90 8.57 -3.29
N GLN A 59 -17.64 9.76 -2.74
CA GLN A 59 -18.55 10.89 -2.79
C GLN A 59 -18.60 11.59 -4.17
N GLY A 60 -17.75 11.18 -5.13
CA GLY A 60 -17.69 11.77 -6.45
C GLY A 60 -17.06 13.16 -6.50
N GLU A 61 -16.36 13.58 -5.44
CA GLU A 61 -15.75 14.92 -5.33
C GLU A 61 -14.74 15.21 -6.44
N ILE A 62 -14.09 14.18 -6.96
CA ILE A 62 -13.11 14.31 -8.05
C ILE A 62 -13.64 13.81 -9.40
N GLY A 63 -14.93 13.43 -9.48
CA GLY A 63 -15.51 12.79 -10.67
C GLY A 63 -15.03 11.35 -10.85
N GLU A 64 -14.91 10.91 -12.10
CA GLU A 64 -14.36 9.59 -12.43
C GLU A 64 -12.85 9.59 -12.22
N LEU A 65 -12.34 8.52 -11.61
CA LEU A 65 -10.92 8.33 -11.38
C LEU A 65 -10.20 8.14 -12.73
N ALA A 66 -9.10 8.86 -12.94
CA ALA A 66 -8.31 8.81 -14.17
C ALA A 66 -6.86 8.36 -13.93
N ILE A 67 -6.19 8.93 -12.92
CA ILE A 67 -4.76 8.69 -12.68
C ILE A 67 -4.50 8.51 -11.18
N LEU A 68 -3.74 7.47 -10.85
CA LEU A 68 -3.17 7.22 -9.52
C LEU A 68 -1.65 7.36 -9.57
N ARG A 69 -1.09 8.27 -8.78
CA ARG A 69 0.36 8.41 -8.63
C ARG A 69 0.74 8.19 -7.17
N ILE A 70 1.60 7.24 -6.94
CA ILE A 70 2.05 6.86 -5.60
C ILE A 70 3.57 6.91 -5.57
N CYS A 71 4.11 7.62 -4.61
CA CYS A 71 5.54 7.66 -4.34
C CYS A 71 5.79 7.36 -2.88
N HIS A 72 6.71 6.43 -2.62
CA HIS A 72 7.23 6.19 -1.28
C HIS A 72 8.72 5.96 -1.34
N MET A 73 9.46 7.01 -1.12
CA MET A 73 10.91 7.03 -1.14
C MET A 73 11.42 7.40 0.24
N THR A 74 12.15 6.49 0.85
CA THR A 74 12.74 6.71 2.18
C THR A 74 14.25 6.51 2.13
N PRO A 75 15.00 7.13 3.04
CA PRO A 75 16.34 6.68 3.32
C PRO A 75 16.22 5.28 3.89
N GLY A 76 16.62 4.33 3.13
CA GLY A 76 16.50 2.94 3.55
C GLY A 76 17.73 2.49 4.26
N LEU A 77 18.05 1.35 3.98
CA LEU A 77 18.94 0.44 4.59
C LEU A 77 20.35 0.67 4.09
N VAL A 78 21.23 1.02 5.00
CA VAL A 78 22.66 0.94 4.71
C VAL A 78 23.01 -0.53 4.50
N PRO A 79 23.78 -0.88 3.46
CA PRO A 79 24.26 -2.24 3.25
C PRO A 79 24.80 -2.87 4.53
N GLY A 80 24.31 -4.06 4.90
CA GLY A 80 24.78 -4.80 6.07
C GLY A 80 24.03 -4.53 7.39
N GLU A 81 22.96 -3.76 7.40
CA GLU A 81 22.18 -3.49 8.61
C GLU A 81 21.03 -4.49 8.90
N GLY A 82 20.96 -5.59 8.17
CA GLY A 82 20.08 -6.72 8.49
C GLY A 82 18.71 -6.72 7.85
N HIS A 83 18.37 -5.70 7.10
CA HIS A 83 17.08 -5.65 6.37
C HIS A 83 17.06 -6.50 5.09
N GLU A 84 18.20 -7.03 4.68
CA GLU A 84 18.28 -7.99 3.58
C GLU A 84 17.40 -9.24 3.82
N HIS A 85 17.07 -9.51 5.07
CA HIS A 85 16.18 -10.62 5.46
C HIS A 85 14.69 -10.36 5.17
N GLU A 86 14.30 -9.11 5.00
CA GLU A 86 12.92 -8.71 4.69
C GLU A 86 12.62 -8.79 3.18
N GLY A 87 13.65 -9.06 2.36
CA GLY A 87 13.56 -9.12 0.92
C GLY A 87 13.76 -7.77 0.23
N PRO A 88 13.64 -7.72 -1.10
CA PRO A 88 13.77 -6.49 -1.86
C PRO A 88 12.76 -5.44 -1.43
N ALA A 89 13.13 -4.15 -1.53
CA ALA A 89 12.31 -3.04 -1.08
C ALA A 89 10.86 -3.09 -1.56
N PHE A 90 10.64 -3.49 -2.81
CA PHE A 90 9.30 -3.58 -3.38
C PHE A 90 8.52 -4.79 -2.82
N HIS A 91 9.17 -5.89 -2.54
CA HIS A 91 8.55 -7.06 -1.91
C HIS A 91 8.20 -6.81 -0.44
N ASP A 92 9.04 -6.09 0.28
CA ASP A 92 8.75 -5.71 1.66
C ASP A 92 7.67 -4.62 1.75
N CYS A 93 7.84 -3.51 1.05
CA CYS A 93 7.02 -2.32 1.20
C CYS A 93 6.10 -2.04 0.00
N GLY A 94 6.55 -2.33 -1.22
CA GLY A 94 5.82 -2.03 -2.46
C GLY A 94 4.45 -2.68 -2.54
N MET A 95 4.27 -3.86 -1.94
CA MET A 95 2.98 -4.54 -1.91
C MET A 95 1.87 -3.71 -1.24
N HIS A 96 2.21 -2.87 -0.27
CA HIS A 96 1.24 -1.95 0.34
C HIS A 96 0.70 -0.94 -0.67
N TYR A 97 1.56 -0.46 -1.58
CA TYR A 97 1.19 0.53 -2.60
C TYR A 97 0.47 -0.09 -3.77
N VAL A 98 0.82 -1.32 -4.13
CA VAL A 98 0.05 -2.14 -5.08
C VAL A 98 -1.36 -2.39 -4.54
N ASP A 99 -1.48 -2.78 -3.28
CA ASP A 99 -2.77 -3.03 -2.64
C ASP A 99 -3.65 -1.76 -2.55
N ILE A 100 -3.08 -0.64 -2.10
CA ILE A 100 -3.84 0.60 -1.94
C ILE A 100 -4.29 1.19 -3.28
N ALA A 101 -3.46 1.08 -4.34
CA ALA A 101 -3.83 1.51 -5.68
C ALA A 101 -5.01 0.69 -6.22
N ARG A 102 -4.96 -0.63 -6.08
CA ARG A 102 -6.05 -1.53 -6.43
C ARG A 102 -7.34 -1.21 -5.65
N TRP A 103 -7.22 -0.89 -4.38
CA TRP A 103 -8.36 -0.51 -3.54
C TRP A 103 -8.99 0.82 -3.98
N TYR A 104 -8.18 1.81 -4.38
CA TYR A 104 -8.69 3.05 -4.94
C TYR A 104 -9.38 2.84 -6.28
N ALA A 105 -8.74 2.10 -7.20
CA ALA A 105 -9.28 1.82 -8.53
C ALA A 105 -10.56 0.97 -8.49
N GLY A 106 -10.73 0.13 -7.48
CA GLY A 106 -11.89 -0.76 -7.34
C GLY A 106 -11.96 -1.89 -8.35
N CYS A 107 -10.86 -2.19 -9.05
CA CYS A 107 -10.77 -3.26 -10.04
C CYS A 107 -9.34 -3.80 -10.15
N GLU A 108 -9.13 -4.80 -11.02
CA GLU A 108 -7.85 -5.48 -11.17
C GLU A 108 -6.89 -4.74 -12.11
N TYR A 109 -5.60 -5.01 -11.95
CA TYR A 109 -4.56 -4.57 -12.86
C TYR A 109 -4.70 -5.25 -14.20
N LYS A 110 -4.71 -4.47 -15.29
CA LYS A 110 -4.79 -4.96 -16.67
C LYS A 110 -3.42 -5.12 -17.29
N SER A 111 -2.57 -4.12 -17.11
CA SER A 111 -1.22 -4.12 -17.67
C SER A 111 -0.26 -3.38 -16.75
N TRP A 112 1.00 -3.80 -16.77
CA TRP A 112 2.05 -3.11 -16.04
C TRP A 112 3.39 -3.27 -16.73
N HIS A 113 4.24 -2.28 -16.51
CA HIS A 113 5.64 -2.27 -16.88
C HIS A 113 6.44 -1.75 -15.69
N SER A 114 7.58 -2.36 -15.41
CA SER A 114 8.41 -1.96 -14.28
C SER A 114 9.87 -1.84 -14.68
N GLN A 115 10.56 -0.96 -13.98
CA GLN A 115 12.01 -0.85 -14.03
C GLN A 115 12.56 -0.70 -12.61
N GLY A 116 13.74 -1.24 -12.38
CA GLY A 116 14.42 -1.18 -11.10
C GLY A 116 15.85 -0.74 -11.22
N ILE A 117 16.41 -0.23 -10.13
CA ILE A 117 17.81 0.14 -10.03
C ILE A 117 18.45 -0.65 -8.89
N ASN A 118 19.55 -1.34 -9.23
CA ASN A 118 20.42 -1.97 -8.25
C ASN A 118 21.51 -0.96 -7.85
N MET A 119 21.65 -0.75 -6.56
CA MET A 119 22.70 0.11 -5.99
C MET A 119 23.51 -0.68 -4.98
N TRP A 120 24.77 -0.29 -4.79
CA TRP A 120 25.72 -0.87 -3.82
C TRP A 120 25.89 -2.40 -3.90
N ASN A 121 25.83 -2.98 -5.07
CA ASN A 121 25.98 -4.42 -5.30
C ASN A 121 24.88 -5.30 -4.66
N TYR A 122 23.74 -4.73 -4.31
CA TYR A 122 22.57 -5.53 -3.95
C TYR A 122 22.13 -6.39 -5.13
N LYS A 123 21.76 -7.62 -4.85
CA LYS A 123 21.25 -8.57 -5.84
C LYS A 123 19.93 -8.10 -6.45
N ASP A 124 19.06 -7.59 -5.63
CA ASP A 124 17.72 -7.17 -5.99
C ASP A 124 17.61 -5.63 -6.00
N PRO A 125 16.73 -5.05 -6.84
CA PRO A 125 16.58 -3.61 -6.88
C PRO A 125 15.97 -3.06 -5.58
N TRP A 126 16.57 -1.97 -5.08
CA TRP A 126 16.09 -1.25 -3.91
C TRP A 126 15.29 0.01 -4.27
N TRP A 127 15.09 0.21 -5.54
CA TRP A 127 14.16 1.19 -6.12
C TRP A 127 13.47 0.56 -7.31
N ILE A 128 12.16 0.68 -7.35
CA ILE A 128 11.33 0.23 -8.47
C ILE A 128 10.29 1.30 -8.78
N GLN A 129 10.11 1.55 -10.07
CA GLN A 129 8.96 2.23 -10.63
C GLN A 129 8.13 1.21 -11.41
N CYS A 130 6.82 1.22 -11.18
CA CYS A 130 5.86 0.40 -11.89
C CYS A 130 4.70 1.27 -12.37
N HIS A 131 4.36 1.18 -13.65
CA HIS A 131 3.25 1.93 -14.23
C HIS A 131 2.42 1.05 -15.17
N GLY A 132 1.19 1.45 -15.44
CA GLY A 132 0.30 0.69 -16.29
C GLY A 132 -1.15 1.14 -16.19
N THR A 133 -2.07 0.20 -16.43
CA THR A 133 -3.50 0.49 -16.42
C THR A 133 -4.27 -0.56 -15.64
N PHE A 134 -5.39 -0.15 -15.08
CA PHE A 134 -6.43 -1.00 -14.51
C PHE A 134 -7.47 -1.39 -15.58
N ASP A 135 -8.30 -2.39 -15.31
CA ASP A 135 -9.34 -2.87 -16.22
C ASP A 135 -10.36 -1.78 -16.60
N ASN A 136 -10.60 -0.83 -15.71
CA ASN A 136 -11.48 0.33 -15.96
C ASN A 136 -10.79 1.50 -16.71
N GLY A 137 -9.55 1.30 -17.15
CA GLY A 137 -8.78 2.32 -17.90
C GLY A 137 -8.03 3.35 -17.05
N VAL A 138 -8.16 3.31 -15.72
CA VAL A 138 -7.37 4.15 -14.82
C VAL A 138 -5.88 3.84 -14.99
N VAL A 139 -5.08 4.89 -15.15
CA VAL A 139 -3.62 4.79 -15.24
C VAL A 139 -3.00 4.86 -13.86
N PHE A 140 -1.96 4.09 -13.63
CA PHE A 140 -1.21 4.17 -12.37
C PHE A 140 0.29 4.36 -12.58
N ASP A 141 0.93 4.99 -11.60
CA ASP A 141 2.38 5.11 -11.44
C ASP A 141 2.71 4.88 -9.95
N ILE A 142 3.47 3.85 -9.66
CA ILE A 142 3.92 3.51 -8.31
C ILE A 142 5.44 3.52 -8.30
N THR A 143 6.02 4.41 -7.52
CA THR A 143 7.47 4.48 -7.27
C THR A 143 7.74 4.17 -5.81
N GLN A 144 8.56 3.17 -5.56
CA GLN A 144 8.94 2.79 -4.21
C GLN A 144 10.43 2.47 -4.12
N GLY A 145 11.06 2.91 -3.05
CA GLY A 145 12.47 2.57 -2.83
C GLY A 145 13.00 3.01 -1.47
N PHE A 146 14.09 2.38 -1.10
CA PHE A 146 14.85 2.63 0.12
C PHE A 146 16.24 3.24 -0.15
N VAL A 147 16.39 3.94 -1.26
CA VAL A 147 17.66 4.52 -1.71
C VAL A 147 17.61 6.06 -1.74
N TYR A 148 16.76 6.65 -0.92
CA TYR A 148 16.49 8.09 -0.94
C TYR A 148 17.38 8.85 0.03
N GLY A 149 18.63 9.09 -0.41
CA GLY A 149 19.56 9.95 0.32
C GLY A 149 20.07 9.38 1.65
N GLN A 150 20.15 8.05 1.81
CA GLN A 150 20.55 7.45 3.09
C GLN A 150 21.99 7.76 3.51
N LEU A 151 22.86 8.14 2.58
CA LEU A 151 24.23 8.62 2.90
C LEU A 151 24.31 10.16 3.00
N SER A 152 23.16 10.85 2.90
CA SER A 152 23.13 12.30 3.09
C SER A 152 23.34 12.64 4.55
N LYS A 153 23.98 13.81 4.80
CA LYS A 153 24.17 14.32 6.16
C LYS A 153 22.84 14.45 6.92
N ASP A 154 21.85 15.00 6.24
CA ASP A 154 20.50 15.16 6.76
C ASP A 154 19.56 14.31 5.90
N GLN A 155 19.12 13.19 6.45
CA GLN A 155 18.22 12.28 5.76
C GLN A 155 16.82 12.89 5.60
N THR A 156 16.18 12.60 4.48
CA THR A 156 14.83 13.02 4.17
C THR A 156 14.07 11.88 3.48
N HIS A 157 12.80 12.06 3.25
CA HIS A 157 11.94 11.12 2.53
C HIS A 157 10.97 11.88 1.63
N ASN A 158 10.37 11.17 0.68
CA ASN A 158 9.32 11.70 -0.17
C ASN A 158 8.20 10.66 -0.27
N SER A 159 7.08 10.95 0.38
CA SER A 159 5.93 10.04 0.41
C SER A 159 4.66 10.81 0.13
N TYR A 160 4.01 10.47 -0.99
CA TYR A 160 2.76 11.09 -1.39
C TYR A 160 1.89 10.13 -2.22
N VAL A 161 0.62 10.45 -2.27
CA VAL A 161 -0.36 9.87 -3.20
C VAL A 161 -1.11 11.03 -3.85
N ASP A 162 -1.09 11.09 -5.18
CA ASP A 162 -1.92 11.99 -5.99
C ASP A 162 -2.98 11.17 -6.72
N ILE A 163 -4.24 11.50 -6.51
CA ILE A 163 -5.39 10.90 -7.18
C ILE A 163 -6.07 11.96 -8.01
N ILE A 164 -6.05 11.77 -9.33
CA ILE A 164 -6.56 12.72 -10.29
C ILE A 164 -7.81 12.13 -10.94
N GLY A 165 -8.91 12.84 -10.81
CA GLY A 165 -10.17 12.51 -11.46
C GLY A 165 -10.52 13.49 -12.57
N THR A 166 -11.64 13.24 -13.24
CA THR A 166 -12.12 14.06 -14.37
C THR A 166 -12.61 15.46 -13.94
N LYS A 167 -12.84 15.68 -12.65
CA LYS A 167 -13.41 16.94 -12.11
C LYS A 167 -12.63 17.52 -10.93
N GLY A 168 -11.61 16.84 -10.44
CA GLY A 168 -10.86 17.32 -9.28
C GLY A 168 -9.68 16.42 -8.95
N ILE A 169 -9.02 16.75 -7.86
CA ILE A 169 -7.89 15.99 -7.32
C ILE A 169 -8.02 15.82 -5.82
N VAL A 170 -7.49 14.73 -5.32
CA VAL A 170 -7.20 14.56 -3.90
C VAL A 170 -5.77 14.04 -3.76
N ARG A 171 -5.00 14.65 -2.89
CA ARG A 171 -3.61 14.27 -2.64
C ARG A 171 -3.34 14.09 -1.16
N MET A 172 -2.38 13.24 -0.86
CA MET A 172 -1.87 13.04 0.48
C MET A 172 -0.35 13.12 0.47
N SER A 173 0.21 13.69 1.51
CA SER A 173 1.64 13.59 1.83
C SER A 173 1.83 13.40 3.33
N HIS A 174 2.96 12.85 3.73
CA HIS A 174 3.29 12.71 5.15
C HIS A 174 4.81 12.77 5.38
N ASP A 175 5.18 13.07 6.62
CA ASP A 175 6.56 13.11 7.10
C ASP A 175 6.79 12.11 8.27
N PHE A 176 5.96 11.08 8.39
CA PHE A 176 5.89 10.12 9.50
C PHE A 176 5.52 10.71 10.86
N LYS A 177 5.38 12.03 10.97
CA LYS A 177 4.86 12.71 12.16
C LYS A 177 3.46 13.24 11.90
N THR A 178 3.31 13.89 10.76
CA THR A 178 2.09 14.53 10.30
C THR A 178 1.72 13.98 8.92
N ALA A 179 0.44 13.78 8.67
CA ALA A 179 -0.10 13.54 7.35
C ALA A 179 -1.08 14.65 6.98
N VAL A 180 -1.04 15.03 5.72
CA VAL A 180 -1.86 16.08 5.12
C VAL A 180 -2.67 15.48 3.99
N VAL A 181 -3.96 15.79 3.94
CA VAL A 181 -4.84 15.49 2.80
C VAL A 181 -5.39 16.80 2.25
N ASP A 182 -5.12 17.07 0.98
CA ASP A 182 -5.64 18.21 0.25
C ASP A 182 -6.65 17.72 -0.80
N LEU A 183 -7.87 18.25 -0.75
CA LEU A 183 -8.93 18.04 -1.73
C LEU A 183 -9.18 19.33 -2.53
N HIS A 184 -9.22 19.22 -3.85
CA HIS A 184 -9.79 20.21 -4.75
C HIS A 184 -10.90 19.52 -5.54
N GLY A 185 -12.08 19.47 -4.94
CA GLY A 185 -13.26 18.77 -5.44
C GLY A 185 -14.27 19.69 -6.12
N VAL A 186 -15.33 19.10 -6.65
CA VAL A 186 -16.40 19.84 -7.33
C VAL A 186 -17.26 20.66 -6.37
N ASN A 187 -17.42 20.19 -5.13
CA ASN A 187 -18.27 20.85 -4.14
C ASN A 187 -17.46 21.63 -3.11
N GLN A 188 -16.18 21.26 -2.91
CA GLN A 188 -15.38 21.84 -1.85
C GLN A 188 -13.88 21.78 -2.14
N THR A 189 -13.15 22.71 -1.53
CA THR A 189 -11.69 22.62 -1.37
C THR A 189 -11.39 22.50 0.12
N MET A 190 -10.59 21.51 0.50
CA MET A 190 -10.34 21.22 1.90
C MET A 190 -8.89 20.78 2.12
N ARG A 191 -8.32 21.21 3.24
CA ARG A 191 -7.03 20.71 3.76
C ARG A 191 -7.24 20.15 5.15
N ILE A 192 -6.82 18.92 5.34
CA ILE A 192 -6.85 18.24 6.64
C ILE A 192 -5.43 17.85 7.00
N GLU A 193 -5.00 18.29 8.17
CA GLU A 193 -3.69 17.98 8.73
C GLU A 193 -3.87 17.37 10.11
N LYS A 194 -3.29 16.18 10.31
CA LYS A 194 -3.38 15.45 11.59
C LYS A 194 -2.11 14.62 11.81
N PRO A 195 -1.85 14.18 13.06
CA PRO A 195 -0.80 13.19 13.30
C PRO A 195 -0.90 11.99 12.36
N PHE A 196 0.25 11.49 11.92
CA PHE A 196 0.33 10.36 10.99
C PHE A 196 -0.41 9.11 11.50
N GLY A 197 -0.37 8.84 12.80
CA GLY A 197 -1.21 7.82 13.47
C GLY A 197 -0.73 6.38 13.34
N GLY A 198 0.41 6.15 12.66
CA GLY A 198 0.99 4.81 12.53
C GLY A 198 0.12 3.82 11.76
N LYS A 199 0.30 2.53 12.04
CA LYS A 199 -0.30 1.41 11.26
C LYS A 199 -1.77 1.13 11.59
N ASN A 200 -2.34 1.71 12.65
CA ASN A 200 -3.73 1.51 13.10
C ASN A 200 -4.20 0.05 13.15
N ILE A 201 -3.38 -0.83 13.73
CA ILE A 201 -3.65 -2.27 13.84
C ILE A 201 -4.91 -2.54 14.66
N ASP A 202 -5.23 -1.70 15.62
CA ASP A 202 -6.47 -1.80 16.42
C ASP A 202 -7.73 -1.78 15.54
N ARG A 203 -7.73 -0.98 14.47
CA ARG A 203 -8.82 -0.96 13.50
C ARG A 203 -8.94 -2.30 12.77
N LEU A 204 -7.80 -2.86 12.31
CA LEU A 204 -7.79 -4.17 11.68
C LEU A 204 -8.38 -5.24 12.59
N CYS A 205 -7.93 -5.30 13.85
CA CYS A 205 -8.41 -6.26 14.82
C CYS A 205 -9.92 -6.11 15.11
N ARG A 206 -10.42 -4.86 15.22
CA ARG A 206 -11.86 -4.62 15.41
C ARG A 206 -12.68 -5.09 14.21
N LEU A 207 -12.31 -4.72 13.00
CA LEU A 207 -12.99 -5.14 11.76
C LEU A 207 -12.99 -6.66 11.62
N PHE A 208 -11.88 -7.31 11.93
CA PHE A 208 -11.78 -8.76 11.91
C PHE A 208 -12.72 -9.40 12.95
N ALA A 209 -12.76 -8.88 14.18
CA ALA A 209 -13.66 -9.36 15.22
C ALA A 209 -15.14 -9.12 14.88
N GLU A 210 -15.47 -8.02 14.22
CA GLU A 210 -16.82 -7.72 13.72
C GLU A 210 -17.22 -8.74 12.64
N SER A 211 -16.33 -9.00 11.68
CA SER A 211 -16.57 -10.01 10.63
C SER A 211 -16.77 -11.42 11.19
N LEU A 212 -16.07 -11.77 12.27
CA LEU A 212 -16.27 -13.06 12.98
C LEU A 212 -17.64 -13.17 13.66
N ARG A 213 -18.24 -12.04 14.05
CA ARG A 213 -19.56 -12.04 14.73
C ARG A 213 -20.73 -11.99 13.75
N SER A 214 -20.50 -11.46 12.56
CA SER A 214 -21.55 -11.31 11.53
C SER A 214 -21.71 -12.54 10.64
N GLY A 215 -20.80 -13.50 10.70
CA GLY A 215 -20.82 -14.75 9.92
C GLY A 215 -20.22 -14.55 8.54
#